data_df36b8eed0d1cb860e31bdaca0da14e9
#
_entry.id   df36b8eed0d1cb860e31bdaca0da14e9
#
_cell.length_a   1.000
_cell.length_b   1.000
_cell.length_c   1.000
_cell.angle_alpha   90.00
_cell.angle_beta   90.00
_cell.angle_gamma   90.00
#
_symmetry.space_group_name_H-M   'P 1'
#
loop_
_entity.id
_entity.type
_entity.pdbx_description
1 polymer ?
#
loop_
_entity_poly.entity_id
_entity_poly.type
_entity_poly.pdbx_seq_one_letter_code
_entity_poly.pdbx_strand_id
1 'polypeptide(L)'
;LAPTLAAIDTGKRIALANKETLVCAGPLVMDRAREKGAEIVPVDSEHSAIFQSLQGSHGRELKRILLTASGGPFFGWTREALEKVTPDRALQHPNWSMGAKVTIDSATLMNKGLELLEAMSLFAVPPEKIQILIHRESILHSAVEYCDNSVIAQLGAPDMRLPIQYALSWPDRVAGP
;
A
#
# COMPACT_ATOMS: atom_id res chain seq x y z
N LEU A 1 -11.00 8.39 10.01
CA LEU A 1 -10.30 8.24 11.30
C LEU A 1 -11.24 7.79 12.41
N ALA A 2 -12.36 8.50 12.69
CA ALA A 2 -13.25 8.17 13.81
C ALA A 2 -13.80 6.73 13.78
N PRO A 3 -14.31 6.21 12.65
CA PRO A 3 -14.75 4.81 12.59
C PRO A 3 -13.62 3.80 12.86
N THR A 4 -12.41 4.10 12.39
CA THR A 4 -11.25 3.23 12.61
C THR A 4 -10.88 3.17 14.10
N LEU A 5 -10.83 4.32 14.77
CA LEU A 5 -10.55 4.37 16.21
C LEU A 5 -11.63 3.65 17.01
N ALA A 6 -12.90 3.81 16.66
CA ALA A 6 -14.00 3.09 17.30
C ALA A 6 -13.89 1.58 17.12
N ALA A 7 -13.47 1.10 15.96
CA ALA A 7 -13.21 -0.32 15.71
C ALA A 7 -12.01 -0.83 16.52
N ILE A 8 -10.92 -0.06 16.58
CA ILE A 8 -9.73 -0.37 17.40
C ILE A 8 -10.13 -0.54 18.87
N ASP A 9 -10.97 0.35 19.41
CA ASP A 9 -11.39 0.32 20.82
C ASP A 9 -12.15 -0.97 21.20
N THR A 10 -12.64 -1.69 20.23
CA THR A 10 -13.28 -3.01 20.46
C THR A 10 -12.31 -4.20 20.37
N GLY A 11 -11.01 -3.95 20.16
CA GLY A 11 -9.99 -5.01 20.03
C GLY A 11 -10.15 -5.88 18.77
N LYS A 12 -10.89 -5.41 17.76
CA LYS A 12 -11.13 -6.18 16.53
C LYS A 12 -9.94 -6.13 15.58
N ARG A 13 -9.84 -7.16 14.71
CA ARG A 13 -9.02 -7.08 13.52
C ARG A 13 -9.67 -6.13 12.53
N ILE A 14 -8.86 -5.28 11.92
CA ILE A 14 -9.29 -4.26 10.98
C ILE A 14 -8.61 -4.48 9.64
N ALA A 15 -9.36 -4.82 8.61
CA ALA A 15 -8.91 -4.79 7.22
C ALA A 15 -8.92 -3.32 6.76
N LEU A 16 -7.77 -2.66 6.82
CA LEU A 16 -7.66 -1.22 6.59
C LEU A 16 -7.45 -0.92 5.10
N ALA A 17 -8.49 -0.38 4.45
CA ALA A 17 -8.45 0.05 3.06
C ALA A 17 -8.25 1.57 2.90
N ASN A 18 -8.54 2.36 3.94
CA ASN A 18 -8.45 3.83 3.90
C ASN A 18 -7.06 4.28 4.38
N LYS A 19 -6.14 4.45 3.44
CA LYS A 19 -4.76 4.90 3.72
C LYS A 19 -4.69 6.26 4.38
N GLU A 20 -5.63 7.16 4.09
CA GLU A 20 -5.67 8.52 4.64
C GLU A 20 -5.75 8.51 6.18
N THR A 21 -6.32 7.47 6.76
CA THR A 21 -6.35 7.30 8.22
C THR A 21 -4.93 7.24 8.82
N LEU A 22 -4.03 6.48 8.22
CA LEU A 22 -2.63 6.38 8.66
C LEU A 22 -1.80 7.59 8.23
N VAL A 23 -2.11 8.19 7.09
CA VAL A 23 -1.47 9.43 6.63
C VAL A 23 -1.74 10.58 7.60
N CYS A 24 -3.02 10.74 8.03
CA CYS A 24 -3.42 11.85 8.91
C CYS A 24 -3.04 11.62 10.37
N ALA A 25 -3.04 10.38 10.85
CA ALA A 25 -2.94 10.09 12.28
C ALA A 25 -2.25 8.73 12.57
N GLY A 26 -1.28 8.35 11.75
CA GLY A 26 -0.60 7.06 11.83
C GLY A 26 -0.11 6.69 13.24
N PRO A 27 0.71 7.52 13.91
CA PRO A 27 1.17 7.22 15.25
C PRO A 27 0.02 6.99 16.24
N LEU A 28 -0.99 7.87 16.24
CA LEU A 28 -2.17 7.74 17.11
C LEU A 28 -2.91 6.42 16.87
N VAL A 29 -3.12 6.06 15.61
CA VAL A 29 -3.86 4.85 15.21
C VAL A 29 -3.07 3.60 15.62
N MET A 30 -1.78 3.55 15.33
CA MET A 30 -0.93 2.39 15.62
C MET A 30 -0.69 2.20 17.12
N ASP A 31 -0.50 3.28 17.87
CA ASP A 31 -0.37 3.21 19.33
C ASP A 31 -1.67 2.73 19.98
N ARG A 32 -2.83 3.28 19.54
CA ARG A 32 -4.13 2.83 20.03
C ARG A 32 -4.41 1.37 19.70
N ALA A 33 -4.06 0.92 18.49
CA ALA A 33 -4.19 -0.49 18.11
C ALA A 33 -3.36 -1.40 19.03
N ARG A 34 -2.12 -1.00 19.34
CA ARG A 34 -1.24 -1.73 20.26
C ARG A 34 -1.82 -1.80 21.67
N GLU A 35 -2.29 -0.67 22.20
CA GLU A 35 -2.92 -0.58 23.53
C GLU A 35 -4.15 -1.47 23.67
N LYS A 36 -4.95 -1.57 22.61
CA LYS A 36 -6.20 -2.33 22.59
C LYS A 36 -6.06 -3.78 22.12
N GLY A 37 -4.86 -4.19 21.70
CA GLY A 37 -4.64 -5.51 21.11
C GLY A 37 -5.39 -5.70 19.78
N ALA A 38 -5.72 -4.61 19.09
CA ALA A 38 -6.34 -4.64 17.78
C ALA A 38 -5.28 -4.88 16.70
N GLU A 39 -5.57 -5.76 15.74
CA GLU A 39 -4.68 -6.04 14.60
C GLU A 39 -5.11 -5.24 13.38
N ILE A 40 -4.18 -4.51 12.76
CA ILE A 40 -4.42 -3.79 11.51
C ILE A 40 -3.78 -4.58 10.38
N VAL A 41 -4.60 -5.06 9.45
CA VAL A 41 -4.17 -5.79 8.25
C VAL A 41 -4.42 -4.90 7.02
N PRO A 42 -3.38 -4.58 6.23
CA PRO A 42 -3.54 -3.68 5.10
C PRO A 42 -4.31 -4.32 3.95
N VAL A 43 -5.15 -3.52 3.29
CA VAL A 43 -5.89 -3.88 2.08
C VAL A 43 -5.30 -3.22 0.84
N ASP A 44 -4.63 -2.06 0.98
CA ASP A 44 -3.92 -1.47 -0.15
C ASP A 44 -2.94 -2.50 -0.75
N SER A 45 -2.96 -2.66 -2.08
CA SER A 45 -2.28 -3.78 -2.75
C SER A 45 -0.79 -3.85 -2.44
N GLU A 46 -0.12 -2.72 -2.45
CA GLU A 46 1.31 -2.61 -2.17
C GLU A 46 1.61 -2.94 -0.69
N HIS A 47 0.79 -2.42 0.22
CA HIS A 47 0.97 -2.66 1.66
C HIS A 47 0.62 -4.10 2.04
N SER A 48 -0.42 -4.67 1.42
CA SER A 48 -0.73 -6.10 1.55
C SER A 48 0.45 -6.96 1.08
N ALA A 49 1.09 -6.61 -0.03
CA ALA A 49 2.27 -7.31 -0.55
C ALA A 49 3.46 -7.24 0.42
N ILE A 50 3.73 -6.06 0.98
CA ILE A 50 4.78 -5.88 1.99
C ILE A 50 4.46 -6.70 3.25
N PHE A 51 3.22 -6.60 3.74
CA PHE A 51 2.76 -7.37 4.90
C PHE A 51 2.96 -8.88 4.69
N GLN A 52 2.58 -9.40 3.53
CA GLN A 52 2.76 -10.81 3.18
C GLN A 52 4.25 -11.20 3.08
N SER A 53 5.08 -10.31 2.53
CA SER A 53 6.52 -10.55 2.37
C SER A 53 7.31 -10.47 3.69
N LEU A 54 6.73 -9.85 4.71
CA LEU A 54 7.32 -9.77 6.07
C LEU A 54 6.96 -10.97 6.95
N GLN A 55 6.06 -11.87 6.50
CA GLN A 55 5.66 -13.02 7.31
C GLN A 55 6.83 -13.95 7.59
N GLY A 56 6.99 -14.34 8.85
CA GLY A 56 8.09 -15.19 9.30
C GLY A 56 9.41 -14.46 9.58
N SER A 57 9.48 -13.14 9.38
CA SER A 57 10.65 -12.34 9.75
C SER A 57 10.46 -11.68 11.12
N HIS A 58 11.57 -11.35 11.78
CA HIS A 58 11.58 -10.69 13.11
C HIS A 58 11.70 -9.15 13.00
N GLY A 59 11.49 -8.55 11.84
CA GLY A 59 11.54 -7.10 11.59
C GLY A 59 12.93 -6.47 11.64
N ARG A 60 13.84 -7.00 12.48
CA ARG A 60 15.24 -6.51 12.59
C ARG A 60 16.08 -6.81 11.34
N GLU A 61 15.64 -7.76 10.55
CA GLU A 61 16.31 -8.23 9.35
C GLU A 61 15.95 -7.41 8.11
N LEU A 62 14.96 -6.51 8.23
CA LEU A 62 14.51 -5.65 7.14
C LEU A 62 15.59 -4.61 6.78
N LYS A 63 16.14 -4.72 5.58
CA LYS A 63 17.06 -3.74 5.01
C LYS A 63 16.28 -2.57 4.40
N ARG A 64 15.33 -2.86 3.51
CA ARG A 64 14.43 -1.85 2.92
C ARG A 64 13.17 -2.45 2.33
N ILE A 65 12.17 -1.60 2.16
CA ILE A 65 10.94 -1.87 1.43
C ILE A 65 11.12 -1.40 -0.02
N LEU A 66 10.69 -2.23 -0.96
CA LEU A 66 10.61 -1.90 -2.38
C LEU A 66 9.14 -1.65 -2.72
N LEU A 67 8.70 -0.39 -2.63
CA LEU A 67 7.32 0.02 -2.84
C LEU A 67 7.10 0.26 -4.33
N THR A 68 6.28 -0.56 -4.99
CA THR A 68 6.04 -0.43 -6.43
C THR A 68 5.01 0.65 -6.75
N ALA A 69 5.06 1.17 -7.95
CA ALA A 69 4.12 2.12 -8.51
C ALA A 69 3.90 1.83 -10.00
N SER A 70 2.66 1.98 -10.48
CA SER A 70 2.38 1.88 -11.92
C SER A 70 3.01 3.02 -12.75
N GLY A 71 3.34 4.14 -12.08
CA GLY A 71 3.82 5.36 -12.74
C GLY A 71 2.71 6.21 -13.36
N GLY A 72 1.45 5.77 -13.25
CA GLY A 72 0.29 6.51 -13.76
C GLY A 72 0.19 6.60 -15.28
N PRO A 73 -0.81 7.34 -15.81
CA PRO A 73 -1.06 7.46 -17.25
C PRO A 73 -0.03 8.31 -17.99
N PHE A 74 0.74 9.14 -17.29
CA PHE A 74 1.65 10.12 -17.90
C PHE A 74 3.13 9.73 -17.80
N PHE A 75 3.40 8.48 -17.46
CA PHE A 75 4.78 7.98 -17.38
C PHE A 75 5.51 8.17 -18.71
N GLY A 76 6.69 8.80 -18.67
CA GLY A 76 7.53 9.08 -19.85
C GLY A 76 7.10 10.28 -20.70
N TRP A 77 6.07 11.03 -20.29
CA TRP A 77 5.65 12.22 -21.00
C TRP A 77 6.61 13.37 -20.78
N THR A 78 6.82 14.18 -21.84
CA THR A 78 7.60 15.41 -21.73
C THR A 78 6.80 16.48 -20.99
N ARG A 79 7.51 17.52 -20.51
CA ARG A 79 6.87 18.64 -19.82
C ARG A 79 5.85 19.34 -20.71
N GLU A 80 6.19 19.54 -21.99
CA GLU A 80 5.32 20.20 -22.99
C GLU A 80 4.05 19.40 -23.27
N ALA A 81 4.13 18.06 -23.20
CA ALA A 81 2.98 17.19 -23.32
C ALA A 81 2.09 17.26 -22.06
N LEU A 82 2.73 17.34 -20.86
CA LEU A 82 2.02 17.45 -19.59
C LEU A 82 1.23 18.76 -19.45
N GLU A 83 1.73 19.87 -20.02
CA GLU A 83 1.01 21.15 -20.01
C GLU A 83 -0.34 21.13 -20.72
N LYS A 84 -0.56 20.13 -21.59
CA LYS A 84 -1.80 19.93 -22.35
C LYS A 84 -2.74 18.86 -21.79
N VAL A 85 -2.43 18.36 -20.60
CA VAL A 85 -3.25 17.31 -19.96
C VAL A 85 -4.58 17.88 -19.50
N THR A 86 -5.65 17.14 -19.78
CA THR A 86 -6.99 17.44 -19.30
C THR A 86 -7.37 16.54 -18.13
N PRO A 87 -8.36 16.91 -17.30
CA PRO A 87 -8.87 16.06 -16.24
C PRO A 87 -9.34 14.69 -16.74
N ASP A 88 -10.00 14.65 -17.90
CA ASP A 88 -10.48 13.39 -18.50
C ASP A 88 -9.34 12.44 -18.83
N ARG A 89 -8.19 12.97 -19.29
CA ARG A 89 -6.98 12.16 -19.53
C ARG A 89 -6.39 11.65 -18.22
N ALA A 90 -6.39 12.46 -17.17
CA ALA A 90 -5.89 12.09 -15.85
C ALA A 90 -6.74 10.99 -15.19
N LEU A 91 -8.01 10.89 -15.55
CA LEU A 91 -8.93 9.86 -15.05
C LEU A 91 -8.78 8.49 -15.76
N GLN A 92 -7.88 8.38 -16.74
CA GLN A 92 -7.64 7.12 -17.48
C GLN A 92 -6.40 6.41 -16.93
N HIS A 93 -6.62 5.45 -16.01
CA HIS A 93 -5.51 4.63 -15.51
C HIS A 93 -5.24 3.43 -16.43
N PRO A 94 -3.97 3.08 -16.75
CA PRO A 94 -3.66 2.02 -17.72
C PRO A 94 -4.03 0.61 -17.24
N ASN A 95 -3.95 0.31 -15.94
CA ASN A 95 -4.06 -1.07 -15.42
C ASN A 95 -5.22 -1.26 -14.44
N TRP A 96 -5.65 -0.21 -13.75
CA TRP A 96 -6.62 -0.30 -12.67
C TRP A 96 -7.90 0.47 -12.99
N SER A 97 -9.05 -0.13 -12.67
CA SER A 97 -10.33 0.57 -12.62
C SER A 97 -10.58 1.03 -11.18
N MET A 98 -10.49 2.34 -10.94
CA MET A 98 -10.51 2.93 -9.61
C MET A 98 -11.47 4.13 -9.54
N GLY A 99 -11.79 4.56 -8.32
CA GLY A 99 -12.52 5.80 -8.10
C GLY A 99 -11.72 7.04 -8.58
N ALA A 100 -12.42 8.13 -8.88
CA ALA A 100 -11.83 9.34 -9.45
C ALA A 100 -10.68 9.92 -8.60
N LYS A 101 -10.85 9.98 -7.28
CA LYS A 101 -9.83 10.52 -6.36
C LYS A 101 -8.50 9.77 -6.49
N VAL A 102 -8.51 8.46 -6.32
CA VAL A 102 -7.28 7.64 -6.37
C VAL A 102 -6.67 7.59 -7.77
N THR A 103 -7.49 7.70 -8.82
CA THR A 103 -7.00 7.77 -10.21
C THR A 103 -6.23 9.07 -10.46
N ILE A 104 -6.73 10.20 -9.98
CA ILE A 104 -6.01 11.49 -10.04
C ILE A 104 -4.73 11.45 -9.18
N ASP A 105 -4.80 10.88 -7.99
CA ASP A 105 -3.61 10.71 -7.14
C ASP A 105 -2.54 9.85 -7.84
N SER A 106 -2.95 8.79 -8.55
CA SER A 106 -2.04 7.98 -9.36
C SER A 106 -1.42 8.79 -10.51
N ALA A 107 -2.23 9.57 -11.22
CA ALA A 107 -1.78 10.40 -12.34
C ALA A 107 -0.73 11.43 -11.93
N THR A 108 -0.79 11.95 -10.71
CA THR A 108 0.11 12.94 -10.15
C THR A 108 1.24 12.34 -9.30
N LEU A 109 1.27 11.02 -9.11
CA LEU A 109 2.10 10.29 -8.15
C LEU A 109 1.84 10.66 -6.68
N MET A 110 0.81 11.45 -6.38
CA MET A 110 0.39 11.75 -5.00
C MET A 110 0.00 10.47 -4.26
N ASN A 111 -0.66 9.52 -4.95
CA ASN A 111 -1.01 8.22 -4.35
C ASN A 111 0.23 7.54 -3.77
N LYS A 112 1.35 7.56 -4.48
CA LYS A 112 2.59 6.95 -3.99
C LYS A 112 3.20 7.71 -2.82
N GLY A 113 3.03 9.03 -2.77
CA GLY A 113 3.39 9.83 -1.59
C GLY A 113 2.56 9.46 -0.35
N LEU A 114 1.24 9.31 -0.52
CA LEU A 114 0.34 8.86 0.56
C LEU A 114 0.69 7.44 1.02
N GLU A 115 0.98 6.54 0.11
CA GLU A 115 1.38 5.16 0.40
C GLU A 115 2.73 5.08 1.12
N LEU A 116 3.68 5.96 0.81
CA LEU A 116 4.94 6.05 1.55
C LEU A 116 4.68 6.39 3.03
N LEU A 117 3.82 7.38 3.30
CA LEU A 117 3.46 7.77 4.66
C LEU A 117 2.68 6.67 5.39
N GLU A 118 1.79 5.95 4.68
CA GLU A 118 1.11 4.78 5.20
C GLU A 118 2.10 3.68 5.59
N ALA A 119 3.04 3.33 4.70
CA ALA A 119 4.05 2.31 4.96
C ALA A 119 4.93 2.65 6.17
N MET A 120 5.34 3.91 6.30
CA MET A 120 6.09 4.38 7.46
C MET A 120 5.34 4.12 8.79
N SER A 121 4.04 4.39 8.81
CA SER A 121 3.21 4.20 9.99
C SER A 121 2.95 2.71 10.25
N LEU A 122 2.56 1.97 9.22
CA LEU A 122 2.11 0.58 9.33
C LEU A 122 3.25 -0.38 9.70
N PHE A 123 4.43 -0.18 9.10
CA PHE A 123 5.59 -1.06 9.29
C PHE A 123 6.66 -0.47 10.22
N ALA A 124 6.41 0.70 10.80
CA ALA A 124 7.34 1.40 11.71
C ALA A 124 8.75 1.56 11.10
N VAL A 125 8.82 1.95 9.83
CA VAL A 125 10.08 2.15 9.09
C VAL A 125 10.28 3.62 8.73
N PRO A 126 11.50 4.14 8.79
CA PRO A 126 11.78 5.49 8.34
C PRO A 126 11.82 5.58 6.81
N PRO A 127 11.61 6.77 6.21
CA PRO A 127 11.48 6.94 4.76
C PRO A 127 12.74 6.50 3.99
N GLU A 128 13.93 6.57 4.59
CA GLU A 128 15.20 6.15 3.97
C GLU A 128 15.25 4.63 3.70
N LYS A 129 14.41 3.86 4.37
CA LYS A 129 14.25 2.43 4.13
C LYS A 129 13.15 2.09 3.14
N ILE A 130 12.54 3.08 2.47
CA ILE A 130 11.50 2.85 1.47
C ILE A 130 12.00 3.35 0.11
N GLN A 131 12.20 2.43 -0.82
CA GLN A 131 12.56 2.75 -2.21
C GLN A 131 11.36 2.58 -3.11
N ILE A 132 11.00 3.63 -3.86
CA ILE A 132 9.92 3.57 -4.85
C ILE A 132 10.47 3.01 -6.16
N LEU A 133 9.79 2.01 -6.71
CA LEU A 133 10.11 1.38 -7.99
C LEU A 133 8.92 1.50 -8.96
N ILE A 134 9.17 1.98 -10.16
CA ILE A 134 8.13 1.99 -11.20
C ILE A 134 8.08 0.63 -11.88
N HIS A 135 6.93 -0.02 -11.79
CA HIS A 135 6.61 -1.30 -12.42
C HIS A 135 5.28 -1.18 -13.16
N ARG A 136 5.38 -0.99 -14.47
CA ARG A 136 4.24 -0.63 -15.32
C ARG A 136 3.17 -1.71 -15.41
N GLU A 137 3.57 -2.96 -15.40
CA GLU A 137 2.70 -4.13 -15.56
C GLU A 137 1.82 -4.39 -14.33
N SER A 138 2.20 -3.86 -13.16
CA SER A 138 1.49 -4.03 -11.89
C SER A 138 1.26 -5.51 -11.51
N ILE A 139 2.18 -6.40 -11.89
CA ILE A 139 2.17 -7.81 -11.50
C ILE A 139 2.93 -8.01 -10.18
N LEU A 140 4.06 -7.33 -10.03
CA LEU A 140 4.77 -7.21 -8.76
C LEU A 140 4.10 -6.12 -7.94
N HIS A 141 3.49 -6.47 -6.81
CA HIS A 141 2.75 -5.52 -5.99
C HIS A 141 3.60 -4.80 -4.94
N SER A 142 4.68 -5.37 -4.49
CA SER A 142 5.81 -4.80 -3.73
C SER A 142 6.69 -5.93 -3.22
N ALA A 143 7.84 -5.56 -2.64
CA ALA A 143 8.79 -6.52 -2.09
C ALA A 143 9.50 -5.95 -0.86
N VAL A 144 10.18 -6.82 -0.14
CA VAL A 144 11.09 -6.47 0.94
C VAL A 144 12.47 -7.04 0.68
N GLU A 145 13.51 -6.26 0.91
CA GLU A 145 14.90 -6.70 0.88
C GLU A 145 15.39 -6.86 2.31
N TYR A 146 15.98 -8.00 2.59
CA TYR A 146 16.54 -8.35 3.89
C TYR A 146 18.04 -8.05 3.98
N CYS A 147 18.60 -8.08 5.20
CA CYS A 147 20.01 -7.75 5.44
C CYS A 147 21.00 -8.70 4.78
N ASP A 148 20.57 -9.91 4.42
CA ASP A 148 21.33 -10.90 3.64
C ASP A 148 21.25 -10.66 2.13
N ASN A 149 20.60 -9.58 1.68
CA ASN A 149 20.27 -9.19 0.32
C ASN A 149 19.26 -10.11 -0.40
N SER A 150 18.60 -11.03 0.30
CA SER A 150 17.45 -11.71 -0.27
C SER A 150 16.27 -10.76 -0.45
N VAL A 151 15.48 -10.98 -1.49
CA VAL A 151 14.27 -10.20 -1.78
C VAL A 151 13.07 -11.13 -1.79
N ILE A 152 12.07 -10.83 -0.95
CA ILE A 152 10.80 -11.54 -0.94
C ILE A 152 9.73 -10.60 -1.50
N ALA A 153 8.92 -11.12 -2.42
CA ALA A 153 7.95 -10.32 -3.16
C ALA A 153 6.61 -11.05 -3.29
N GLN A 154 5.53 -10.28 -3.31
CA GLN A 154 4.22 -10.81 -3.66
C GLN A 154 3.87 -10.40 -5.09
N LEU A 155 3.49 -11.38 -5.90
CA LEU A 155 3.05 -11.19 -7.28
C LEU A 155 1.61 -11.68 -7.44
N GLY A 156 0.86 -11.03 -8.34
CA GLY A 156 -0.51 -11.41 -8.65
C GLY A 156 -1.11 -10.54 -9.76
N ALA A 157 -2.28 -10.92 -10.25
CA ALA A 157 -3.05 -10.04 -11.13
C ALA A 157 -3.44 -8.74 -10.40
N PRO A 158 -3.61 -7.62 -11.10
CA PRO A 158 -4.07 -6.36 -10.51
C PRO A 158 -5.57 -6.42 -10.18
N ASP A 159 -5.89 -7.11 -9.10
CA ASP A 159 -7.25 -7.38 -8.64
C ASP A 159 -7.35 -7.17 -7.13
N MET A 160 -8.13 -6.16 -6.71
CA MET A 160 -8.33 -5.83 -5.30
C MET A 160 -9.03 -6.92 -4.48
N ARG A 161 -9.70 -7.88 -5.12
CA ARG A 161 -10.30 -9.02 -4.42
C ARG A 161 -9.25 -9.85 -3.68
N LEU A 162 -8.02 -9.94 -4.23
CA LEU A 162 -6.92 -10.68 -3.61
C LEU A 162 -6.50 -10.10 -2.25
N PRO A 163 -6.09 -8.82 -2.13
CA PRO A 163 -5.71 -8.25 -0.84
C PRO A 163 -6.88 -8.11 0.12
N ILE A 164 -8.11 -7.85 -0.37
CA ILE A 164 -9.31 -7.82 0.46
C ILE A 164 -9.56 -9.19 1.09
N GLN A 165 -9.58 -10.25 0.28
CA GLN A 165 -9.79 -11.61 0.75
C GLN A 165 -8.70 -12.02 1.75
N TYR A 166 -7.43 -11.74 1.43
CA TYR A 166 -6.32 -12.05 2.32
C TYR A 166 -6.46 -11.36 3.69
N ALA A 167 -6.83 -10.07 3.71
CA ALA A 167 -7.02 -9.34 4.95
C ALA A 167 -8.19 -9.88 5.79
N LEU A 168 -9.24 -10.38 5.15
CA LEU A 168 -10.40 -10.95 5.83
C LEU A 168 -10.16 -12.37 6.34
N SER A 169 -9.37 -13.17 5.60
CA SER A 169 -9.08 -14.56 5.98
C SER A 169 -7.82 -14.72 6.83
N TRP A 170 -6.99 -13.69 6.95
CA TRP A 170 -5.76 -13.74 7.72
C TRP A 170 -5.93 -14.41 9.11
N PRO A 171 -5.05 -15.32 9.56
CA PRO A 171 -3.76 -15.69 8.94
C PRO A 171 -3.85 -16.76 7.84
N ASP A 172 -5.03 -17.28 7.55
CA ASP A 172 -5.22 -18.36 6.59
C ASP A 172 -5.22 -17.86 5.14
N ARG A 173 -4.87 -18.75 4.22
CA ARG A 173 -5.06 -18.54 2.79
C ARG A 173 -6.23 -19.42 2.33
N VAL A 174 -7.23 -18.78 1.76
CA VAL A 174 -8.40 -19.47 1.17
C VAL A 174 -8.34 -19.40 -0.35
N ALA A 175 -9.11 -20.27 -1.03
CA ALA A 175 -9.15 -20.29 -2.48
C ALA A 175 -9.52 -18.90 -3.03
N GLY A 176 -8.74 -18.42 -3.99
CA GLY A 176 -8.89 -17.10 -4.58
C GLY A 176 -10.07 -16.99 -5.55
N PRO A 177 -10.49 -15.75 -5.89
CA PRO A 177 -11.49 -15.47 -6.90
C PRO A 177 -11.00 -15.76 -8.31
#